data_4e2f30a0444340e62bb9f2db07fb3c23
#
_entry.id   4e2f30a0444340e62bb9f2db07fb3c23
#
_cell.length_a   1.000
_cell.length_b   1.000
_cell.length_c   1.000
_cell.angle_alpha   90.00
_cell.angle_beta   90.00
_cell.angle_gamma   90.00
#
_symmetry.space_group_name_H-M   'P 1'
#
loop_
_entity.id
_entity.type
_entity.pdbx_description
1 polymer ?
#
loop_
_entity_poly.entity_id
_entity_poly.type
_entity_poly.pdbx_seq_one_letter_code
_entity_poly.pdbx_strand_id
1 'polypeptide(L)'
;MGRLWVMALSVGLVSNAGAESSEPPTRAIEHRDPGDVEKLRDLLAKREAELATMRDRLRILEDEERWYAEADALGIPDVLSRSALTERAQRRVAIAIAREAEANGLDPLLVVAVIRTESAFNAYAVSGVGAMGLMQMMPTTGNFLATRRGTTLRHRQTLFDVELNIELGTAYLASLLREFGSVEASLLAYNGGPAYARRVLRNPAVRKRFVAGYPQGVTEEWRRLRVRNAEREARRDLLGTGRTLAAERTPPTAQ
;
A
#
# COMPACT_ATOMS: atom_id res chain seq x y z
N MET A 1 -23.74 20.66 7.63
CA MET A 1 -23.95 22.05 8.14
C MET A 1 -23.43 22.11 9.56
N GLY A 2 -22.19 22.46 9.78
CA GLY A 2 -21.52 22.55 11.07
C GLY A 2 -21.11 24.01 11.32
N ARG A 3 -21.72 24.60 12.34
CA ARG A 3 -21.54 26.01 12.70
C ARG A 3 -20.22 26.20 13.43
N LEU A 4 -19.36 27.05 12.87
CA LEU A 4 -18.24 27.66 13.61
C LEU A 4 -18.82 28.64 14.66
N TRP A 5 -18.42 28.46 15.92
CA TRP A 5 -18.61 29.46 16.96
C TRP A 5 -17.41 30.42 16.96
N VAL A 6 -17.66 31.68 16.62
CA VAL A 6 -16.73 32.78 16.82
C VAL A 6 -17.09 33.43 18.15
N MET A 7 -16.20 33.34 19.14
CA MET A 7 -16.31 34.12 20.38
C MET A 7 -15.84 35.55 20.10
N ALA A 8 -16.75 36.48 20.17
CA ALA A 8 -16.46 37.92 20.21
C ALA A 8 -16.11 38.34 21.64
N LEU A 9 -14.86 38.78 21.82
CA LEU A 9 -14.48 39.49 23.07
C LEU A 9 -14.90 40.95 22.94
N SER A 10 -15.84 41.39 23.75
CA SER A 10 -16.21 42.78 23.91
C SER A 10 -15.16 43.48 24.78
N VAL A 11 -14.50 44.47 24.21
CA VAL A 11 -13.60 45.37 24.94
C VAL A 11 -14.43 46.55 25.47
N GLY A 12 -14.53 46.59 26.79
CA GLY A 12 -15.16 47.71 27.51
C GLY A 12 -14.25 48.95 27.47
N LEU A 13 -14.82 50.05 26.99
CA LEU A 13 -14.19 51.36 27.01
C LEU A 13 -14.25 51.92 28.46
N VAL A 14 -13.12 52.07 29.08
CA VAL A 14 -12.99 52.93 30.29
C VAL A 14 -12.24 54.20 29.91
N SER A 15 -12.98 55.31 29.90
CA SER A 15 -12.42 56.66 29.76
C SER A 15 -11.79 57.06 31.09
N ASN A 16 -10.50 57.40 31.07
CA ASN A 16 -9.93 58.21 32.15
C ASN A 16 -8.98 59.26 31.55
N ALA A 17 -9.35 60.54 31.79
CA ALA A 17 -8.57 61.68 31.43
C ALA A 17 -7.48 61.91 32.49
N GLY A 18 -6.25 62.04 32.04
CA GLY A 18 -5.13 62.43 32.88
C GLY A 18 -3.91 62.62 31.98
N ALA A 19 -3.67 63.87 31.58
CA ALA A 19 -2.50 64.24 30.81
C ALA A 19 -1.25 64.23 31.70
N GLU A 20 -0.34 63.28 31.41
CA GLU A 20 1.07 63.44 31.74
C GLU A 20 1.87 62.91 30.56
N SER A 21 2.62 63.84 29.94
CA SER A 21 3.56 63.57 28.85
C SER A 21 4.74 62.74 29.38
N SER A 22 4.66 61.45 29.28
CA SER A 22 5.82 60.57 29.39
C SER A 22 6.06 59.97 28.01
N GLU A 23 7.17 60.38 27.37
CA GLU A 23 7.68 59.71 26.19
C GLU A 23 7.72 58.19 26.44
N PRO A 24 7.28 57.38 25.50
CA PRO A 24 7.43 55.94 25.65
C PRO A 24 8.93 55.64 25.78
N PRO A 25 9.34 54.78 26.72
CA PRO A 25 10.74 54.38 26.79
C PRO A 25 11.13 53.82 25.43
N THR A 26 12.02 54.49 24.75
CA THR A 26 12.71 53.98 23.57
C THR A 26 13.45 52.73 24.07
N ARG A 27 12.76 51.59 23.98
CA ARG A 27 13.36 50.31 24.32
C ARG A 27 14.54 50.16 23.40
N ALA A 28 15.73 50.38 23.93
CA ALA A 28 16.99 50.19 23.24
C ALA A 28 16.88 48.80 22.55
N ILE A 29 16.97 48.83 21.24
CA ILE A 29 17.18 47.59 20.49
C ILE A 29 18.55 47.15 20.95
N GLU A 30 18.58 46.27 21.99
CA GLU A 30 19.80 45.62 22.42
C GLU A 30 20.47 45.08 21.17
N HIS A 31 21.67 45.56 20.90
CA HIS A 31 22.54 45.02 19.85
C HIS A 31 22.76 43.54 20.16
N ARG A 32 21.92 42.70 19.57
CA ARG A 32 22.18 41.27 19.59
C ARG A 32 23.50 41.01 18.92
N ASP A 33 24.39 40.35 19.64
CA ASP A 33 25.69 39.96 19.12
C ASP A 33 25.50 39.25 17.76
N PRO A 34 26.13 39.68 16.69
CA PRO A 34 26.06 39.02 15.38
C PRO A 34 26.30 37.50 15.49
N GLY A 35 27.14 37.05 16.42
CA GLY A 35 27.40 35.66 16.70
C GLY A 35 26.19 34.91 17.26
N ASP A 36 25.30 35.55 18.00
CA ASP A 36 24.07 34.90 18.52
C ASP A 36 23.00 34.81 17.41
N VAL A 37 22.95 35.75 16.49
CA VAL A 37 22.07 35.65 15.32
C VAL A 37 22.48 34.51 14.41
N GLU A 38 23.78 34.30 14.20
CA GLU A 38 24.33 33.18 13.43
C GLU A 38 23.98 31.83 14.08
N LYS A 39 24.22 31.69 15.38
CA LYS A 39 23.83 30.47 16.14
C LYS A 39 22.33 30.16 16.07
N LEU A 40 21.48 31.18 16.12
CA LEU A 40 20.04 31.03 15.97
C LEU A 40 19.65 30.57 14.56
N ARG A 41 20.29 31.08 13.52
CA ARG A 41 20.07 30.65 12.14
C ARG A 41 20.47 29.19 11.94
N ASP A 42 21.62 28.79 12.46
CA ASP A 42 22.08 27.40 12.40
C ASP A 42 21.12 26.46 13.13
N LEU A 43 20.64 26.89 14.31
CA LEU A 43 19.66 26.13 15.07
C LEU A 43 18.32 25.99 14.32
N LEU A 44 17.86 27.08 13.69
CA LEU A 44 16.64 27.05 12.88
C LEU A 44 16.79 26.11 11.69
N ALA A 45 17.88 26.21 10.93
CA ALA A 45 18.15 25.33 9.80
C ALA A 45 18.18 23.85 10.21
N LYS A 46 18.80 23.56 11.36
CA LYS A 46 18.82 22.20 11.92
C LYS A 46 17.42 21.70 12.28
N ARG A 47 16.60 22.54 12.91
CA ARG A 47 15.21 22.19 13.26
C ARG A 47 14.32 22.01 12.04
N GLU A 48 14.50 22.83 11.01
CA GLU A 48 13.80 22.68 9.74
C GLU A 48 14.13 21.36 9.05
N ALA A 49 15.40 20.96 9.04
CA ALA A 49 15.84 19.66 8.51
C ALA A 49 15.25 18.47 9.31
N GLU A 50 15.24 18.58 10.65
CA GLU A 50 14.60 17.56 11.51
C GLU A 50 13.11 17.46 11.23
N LEU A 51 12.39 18.58 11.10
CA LEU A 51 10.97 18.63 10.77
C LEU A 51 10.67 18.04 9.38
N ALA A 52 11.51 18.35 8.38
CA ALA A 52 11.37 17.77 7.04
C ALA A 52 11.49 16.24 7.10
N THR A 53 12.50 15.72 7.81
CA THR A 53 12.69 14.29 7.98
C THR A 53 11.50 13.62 8.70
N MET A 54 10.95 14.28 9.74
CA MET A 54 9.78 13.76 10.46
C MET A 54 8.53 13.75 9.58
N ARG A 55 8.31 14.80 8.77
CA ARG A 55 7.19 14.87 7.83
C ARG A 55 7.26 13.77 6.77
N ASP A 56 8.44 13.53 6.21
CA ASP A 56 8.63 12.46 5.24
C ASP A 56 8.35 11.08 5.86
N ARG A 57 8.83 10.86 7.08
CA ARG A 57 8.56 9.61 7.80
C ARG A 57 7.08 9.42 8.12
N LEU A 58 6.39 10.50 8.52
CA LEU A 58 4.95 10.46 8.78
C LEU A 58 4.18 10.10 7.51
N ARG A 59 4.51 10.73 6.38
CA ARG A 59 3.88 10.43 5.08
C ARG A 59 4.06 8.97 4.67
N ILE A 60 5.25 8.38 4.88
CA ILE A 60 5.48 6.96 4.61
C ILE A 60 4.55 6.08 5.46
N LEU A 61 4.42 6.39 6.75
CA LEU A 61 3.55 5.64 7.65
C LEU A 61 2.06 5.78 7.29
N GLU A 62 1.63 6.98 6.91
CA GLU A 62 0.26 7.24 6.45
C GLU A 62 -0.05 6.47 5.15
N ASP A 63 0.90 6.41 4.22
CA ASP A 63 0.78 5.63 2.99
C ASP A 63 0.72 4.12 3.30
N GLU A 64 1.56 3.61 4.22
CA GLU A 64 1.52 2.21 4.63
C GLU A 64 0.19 1.85 5.30
N GLU A 65 -0.35 2.71 6.17
CA GLU A 65 -1.66 2.50 6.80
C GLU A 65 -2.78 2.49 5.76
N ARG A 66 -2.75 3.38 4.80
CA ARG A 66 -3.72 3.40 3.70
C ARG A 66 -3.71 2.09 2.93
N TRP A 67 -2.53 1.64 2.49
CA TRP A 67 -2.40 0.38 1.73
C TRP A 67 -2.81 -0.84 2.55
N TYR A 68 -2.50 -0.83 3.85
CA TYR A 68 -2.93 -1.91 4.73
C TYR A 68 -4.45 -1.93 4.92
N ALA A 69 -5.08 -0.76 5.06
CA ALA A 69 -6.54 -0.64 5.15
C ALA A 69 -7.24 -1.14 3.86
N GLU A 70 -6.68 -0.84 2.69
CA GLU A 70 -7.18 -1.38 1.42
C GLU A 70 -7.03 -2.91 1.34
N ALA A 71 -5.88 -3.44 1.74
CA ALA A 71 -5.66 -4.88 1.81
C ALA A 71 -6.64 -5.55 2.81
N ASP A 72 -6.89 -4.92 3.96
CA ASP A 72 -7.84 -5.41 4.96
C ASP A 72 -9.28 -5.38 4.44
N ALA A 73 -9.67 -4.34 3.71
CA ALA A 73 -10.97 -4.28 3.07
C ALA A 73 -11.22 -5.48 2.15
N LEU A 74 -10.19 -5.94 1.44
CA LEU A 74 -10.22 -7.11 0.57
C LEU A 74 -10.04 -8.46 1.31
N GLY A 75 -9.84 -8.46 2.63
CA GLY A 75 -9.62 -9.66 3.43
C GLY A 75 -8.27 -10.35 3.18
N ILE A 76 -7.28 -9.64 2.64
CA ILE A 76 -5.95 -10.18 2.37
C ILE A 76 -5.25 -10.62 3.67
N PRO A 77 -5.27 -9.86 4.79
CA PRO A 77 -4.70 -10.31 6.05
C PRO A 77 -5.26 -11.63 6.55
N ASP A 78 -6.56 -11.89 6.38
CA ASP A 78 -7.19 -13.16 6.77
C ASP A 78 -6.67 -14.35 5.94
N VAL A 79 -6.30 -14.11 4.68
CA VAL A 79 -5.66 -15.13 3.84
C VAL A 79 -4.24 -15.40 4.30
N LEU A 80 -3.48 -14.35 4.62
CA LEU A 80 -2.08 -14.42 5.04
C LEU A 80 -1.91 -14.99 6.45
N SER A 81 -2.87 -14.81 7.36
CA SER A 81 -2.82 -15.33 8.73
C SER A 81 -2.68 -16.86 8.80
N ARG A 82 -3.03 -17.55 7.71
CA ARG A 82 -2.91 -19.01 7.59
C ARG A 82 -1.60 -19.46 6.96
N SER A 83 -0.72 -18.55 6.62
CA SER A 83 0.60 -18.81 6.07
C SER A 83 1.65 -18.98 7.16
N ALA A 84 2.84 -19.44 6.78
CA ALA A 84 3.99 -19.53 7.69
C ALA A 84 4.74 -18.19 7.86
N LEU A 85 4.22 -17.11 7.30
CA LEU A 85 4.83 -15.78 7.44
C LEU A 85 4.66 -15.25 8.86
N THR A 86 5.68 -14.55 9.38
CA THR A 86 5.53 -13.79 10.62
C THR A 86 4.52 -12.65 10.44
N GLU A 87 3.88 -12.19 11.50
CA GLU A 87 2.91 -11.07 11.45
C GLU A 87 3.48 -9.84 10.74
N ARG A 88 4.73 -9.49 11.03
CA ARG A 88 5.42 -8.39 10.34
C ARG A 88 5.55 -8.64 8.84
N ALA A 89 5.88 -9.85 8.42
CA ALA A 89 5.96 -10.21 7.01
C ALA A 89 4.58 -10.24 6.36
N GLN A 90 3.54 -10.73 7.05
CA GLN A 90 2.16 -10.71 6.58
C GLN A 90 1.70 -9.27 6.28
N ARG A 91 1.95 -8.32 7.21
CA ARG A 91 1.64 -6.90 7.00
C ARG A 91 2.36 -6.32 5.78
N ARG A 92 3.68 -6.54 5.66
CA ARG A 92 4.48 -6.09 4.50
C ARG A 92 3.95 -6.68 3.19
N VAL A 93 3.63 -7.95 3.16
CA VAL A 93 3.06 -8.66 1.98
C VAL A 93 1.69 -8.08 1.63
N ALA A 94 0.81 -7.84 2.60
CA ALA A 94 -0.51 -7.26 2.37
C ALA A 94 -0.41 -5.87 1.73
N ILE A 95 0.43 -5.00 2.30
CA ILE A 95 0.71 -3.66 1.77
C ILE A 95 1.29 -3.72 0.35
N ALA A 96 2.29 -4.57 0.13
CA ALA A 96 2.92 -4.71 -1.18
C ALA A 96 1.93 -5.19 -2.24
N ILE A 97 1.07 -6.16 -1.93
CA ILE A 97 0.04 -6.65 -2.86
C ILE A 97 -0.92 -5.53 -3.25
N ALA A 98 -1.48 -4.78 -2.28
CA ALA A 98 -2.43 -3.70 -2.56
C ALA A 98 -1.77 -2.61 -3.42
N ARG A 99 -0.61 -2.13 -2.99
CA ARG A 99 0.15 -1.08 -3.67
C ARG A 99 0.55 -1.46 -5.10
N GLU A 100 1.15 -2.63 -5.27
CA GLU A 100 1.65 -3.03 -6.58
C GLU A 100 0.54 -3.45 -7.55
N ALA A 101 -0.56 -3.99 -7.04
CA ALA A 101 -1.72 -4.30 -7.86
C ALA A 101 -2.33 -3.00 -8.41
N GLU A 102 -2.56 -1.98 -7.58
CA GLU A 102 -3.07 -0.69 -8.02
C GLU A 102 -2.12 -0.03 -9.02
N ALA A 103 -0.82 0.05 -8.70
CA ALA A 103 0.19 0.66 -9.56
C ALA A 103 0.27 0.02 -10.96
N ASN A 104 -0.13 -1.25 -11.07
CA ASN A 104 -0.10 -2.01 -12.33
C ASN A 104 -1.50 -2.26 -12.94
N GLY A 105 -2.58 -1.74 -12.35
CA GLY A 105 -3.95 -1.91 -12.82
C GLY A 105 -4.46 -3.35 -12.73
N LEU A 106 -4.03 -4.10 -11.70
CA LEU A 106 -4.45 -5.47 -11.44
C LEU A 106 -5.44 -5.56 -10.29
N ASP A 107 -6.27 -6.61 -10.30
CA ASP A 107 -7.04 -6.99 -9.12
C ASP A 107 -6.07 -7.55 -8.05
N PRO A 108 -6.00 -6.97 -6.83
CA PRO A 108 -5.13 -7.47 -5.76
C PRO A 108 -5.39 -8.95 -5.42
N LEU A 109 -6.64 -9.41 -5.52
CA LEU A 109 -6.99 -10.80 -5.26
C LEU A 109 -6.46 -11.76 -6.35
N LEU A 110 -6.22 -11.27 -7.58
CA LEU A 110 -5.51 -12.04 -8.60
C LEU A 110 -4.05 -12.23 -8.20
N VAL A 111 -3.39 -11.19 -7.69
CA VAL A 111 -2.00 -11.28 -7.19
C VAL A 111 -1.91 -12.28 -6.03
N VAL A 112 -2.86 -12.23 -5.08
CA VAL A 112 -2.97 -13.21 -3.98
C VAL A 112 -3.10 -14.64 -4.52
N ALA A 113 -3.95 -14.85 -5.52
CA ALA A 113 -4.16 -16.18 -6.13
C ALA A 113 -2.89 -16.70 -6.81
N VAL A 114 -2.14 -15.84 -7.50
CA VAL A 114 -0.83 -16.20 -8.07
C VAL A 114 0.15 -16.59 -6.99
N ILE A 115 0.36 -15.77 -5.96
CA ILE A 115 1.30 -16.05 -4.85
C ILE A 115 0.95 -17.39 -4.17
N ARG A 116 -0.34 -17.63 -3.94
CA ARG A 116 -0.80 -18.87 -3.31
C ARG A 116 -0.47 -20.09 -4.15
N THR A 117 -0.65 -19.98 -5.46
CA THR A 117 -0.37 -21.08 -6.40
C THR A 117 1.14 -21.31 -6.57
N GLU A 118 1.94 -20.24 -6.59
CA GLU A 118 3.38 -20.31 -6.82
C GLU A 118 4.18 -20.82 -5.63
N SER A 119 3.85 -20.35 -4.43
CA SER A 119 4.68 -20.60 -3.25
C SER A 119 3.91 -21.01 -2.00
N ALA A 120 2.57 -21.02 -2.03
CA ALA A 120 1.74 -21.10 -0.83
C ALA A 120 2.17 -20.08 0.26
N PHE A 121 2.59 -18.89 -0.15
CA PHE A 121 3.15 -17.81 0.69
C PHE A 121 4.50 -18.14 1.35
N ASN A 122 5.25 -19.11 0.84
CA ASN A 122 6.61 -19.34 1.30
C ASN A 122 7.58 -18.33 0.63
N ALA A 123 8.04 -17.34 1.41
CA ALA A 123 8.96 -16.30 0.93
C ALA A 123 10.32 -16.85 0.46
N TYR A 124 10.72 -18.04 0.92
CA TYR A 124 11.98 -18.69 0.59
C TYR A 124 11.82 -19.86 -0.37
N ALA A 125 10.67 -19.97 -1.03
CA ALA A 125 10.43 -21.04 -2.00
C ALA A 125 11.44 -20.96 -3.17
N VAL A 126 11.99 -22.12 -3.54
CA VAL A 126 12.84 -22.28 -4.73
C VAL A 126 12.34 -23.49 -5.50
N SER A 127 12.00 -23.31 -6.77
CA SER A 127 11.57 -24.42 -7.62
C SER A 127 12.76 -25.22 -8.17
N GLY A 128 12.48 -26.41 -8.70
CA GLY A 128 13.50 -27.25 -9.35
C GLY A 128 14.17 -26.59 -10.57
N VAL A 129 13.55 -25.57 -11.16
CA VAL A 129 14.11 -24.79 -12.28
C VAL A 129 14.74 -23.45 -11.83
N GLY A 130 14.74 -23.17 -10.52
CA GLY A 130 15.40 -22.01 -9.93
C GLY A 130 14.55 -20.75 -9.84
N ALA A 131 13.22 -20.84 -9.96
CA ALA A 131 12.32 -19.75 -9.65
C ALA A 131 12.29 -19.49 -8.14
N MET A 132 12.16 -18.24 -7.68
CA MET A 132 12.45 -17.84 -6.31
C MET A 132 11.35 -16.92 -5.73
N GLY A 133 11.06 -17.11 -4.44
CA GLY A 133 10.24 -16.23 -3.62
C GLY A 133 8.74 -16.41 -3.82
N LEU A 134 7.95 -15.45 -3.30
CA LEU A 134 6.49 -15.51 -3.23
C LEU A 134 5.82 -15.71 -4.60
N MET A 135 6.28 -14.99 -5.61
CA MET A 135 5.75 -15.03 -6.97
C MET A 135 6.60 -15.88 -7.93
N GLN A 136 7.53 -16.69 -7.40
CA GLN A 136 8.40 -17.59 -8.17
C GLN A 136 9.08 -16.92 -9.37
N MET A 137 9.77 -15.82 -9.11
CA MET A 137 10.47 -15.08 -10.14
C MET A 137 11.75 -15.79 -10.58
N MET A 138 11.91 -16.00 -11.88
CA MET A 138 13.20 -16.44 -12.43
C MET A 138 14.24 -15.33 -12.28
N PRO A 139 15.47 -15.61 -11.79
CA PRO A 139 16.50 -14.59 -11.61
C PRO A 139 16.80 -13.76 -12.86
N THR A 140 16.77 -14.37 -14.03
CA THR A 140 16.95 -13.68 -15.33
C THR A 140 15.82 -12.69 -15.60
N THR A 141 14.57 -13.09 -15.38
CA THR A 141 13.39 -12.23 -15.54
C THR A 141 13.39 -11.11 -14.51
N GLY A 142 13.68 -11.43 -13.25
CA GLY A 142 13.78 -10.45 -12.17
C GLY A 142 14.83 -9.38 -12.46
N ASN A 143 16.02 -9.79 -12.89
CA ASN A 143 17.09 -8.86 -13.24
C ASN A 143 16.74 -7.99 -14.46
N PHE A 144 16.11 -8.55 -15.48
CA PHE A 144 15.63 -7.81 -16.64
C PHE A 144 14.63 -6.71 -16.24
N LEU A 145 13.67 -7.05 -15.38
CA LEU A 145 12.66 -6.08 -14.91
C LEU A 145 13.28 -5.01 -14.01
N ALA A 146 14.17 -5.39 -13.11
CA ALA A 146 14.89 -4.46 -12.24
C ALA A 146 15.72 -3.46 -13.07
N THR A 147 16.44 -3.94 -14.09
CA THR A 147 17.25 -3.09 -14.98
C THR A 147 16.38 -2.07 -15.72
N ARG A 148 15.19 -2.44 -16.17
CA ARG A 148 14.26 -1.51 -16.82
C ARG A 148 13.72 -0.42 -15.88
N ARG A 149 13.84 -0.61 -14.58
CA ARG A 149 13.50 0.36 -13.52
C ARG A 149 14.72 1.13 -12.99
N GLY A 150 15.86 1.01 -13.66
CA GLY A 150 17.09 1.73 -13.29
C GLY A 150 17.82 1.11 -12.09
N THR A 151 17.50 -0.13 -11.70
CA THR A 151 18.19 -0.88 -10.66
C THR A 151 18.69 -2.23 -11.16
N THR A 152 19.55 -2.90 -10.39
CA THR A 152 20.05 -4.24 -10.73
C THR A 152 19.98 -5.15 -9.52
N LEU A 153 19.66 -6.40 -9.72
CA LEU A 153 19.75 -7.40 -8.67
C LEU A 153 21.22 -7.75 -8.44
N ARG A 154 21.79 -7.28 -7.33
CA ARG A 154 23.19 -7.61 -6.97
C ARG A 154 23.40 -9.12 -6.81
N HIS A 155 22.43 -9.79 -6.20
CA HIS A 155 22.41 -11.23 -5.97
C HIS A 155 21.02 -11.78 -6.23
N ARG A 156 20.92 -13.02 -6.72
CA ARG A 156 19.61 -13.69 -6.94
C ARG A 156 18.79 -13.82 -5.64
N GLN A 157 19.45 -13.94 -4.49
CA GLN A 157 18.81 -14.02 -3.17
C GLN A 157 18.00 -12.76 -2.80
N THR A 158 18.25 -11.64 -3.46
CA THR A 158 17.42 -10.42 -3.32
C THR A 158 15.95 -10.69 -3.68
N LEU A 159 15.67 -11.72 -4.50
CA LEU A 159 14.31 -12.17 -4.80
C LEU A 159 13.58 -12.84 -3.63
N PHE A 160 14.23 -13.07 -2.49
CA PHE A 160 13.57 -13.46 -1.25
C PHE A 160 13.02 -12.27 -0.45
N ASP A 161 13.40 -11.04 -0.81
CA ASP A 161 12.71 -9.88 -0.27
C ASP A 161 11.27 -9.87 -0.77
N VAL A 162 10.31 -9.86 0.17
CA VAL A 162 8.90 -10.05 -0.14
C VAL A 162 8.32 -8.92 -0.96
N GLU A 163 8.75 -7.68 -0.68
CA GLU A 163 8.25 -6.50 -1.39
C GLU A 163 8.77 -6.44 -2.82
N LEU A 164 10.08 -6.60 -2.98
CA LEU A 164 10.71 -6.63 -4.30
C LEU A 164 10.17 -7.78 -5.18
N ASN A 165 9.96 -8.94 -4.57
CA ASN A 165 9.44 -10.10 -5.30
C ASN A 165 8.02 -9.84 -5.82
N ILE A 166 7.15 -9.25 -4.98
CA ILE A 166 5.78 -8.86 -5.35
C ILE A 166 5.81 -7.74 -6.40
N GLU A 167 6.65 -6.73 -6.22
CA GLU A 167 6.83 -5.62 -7.16
C GLU A 167 7.16 -6.14 -8.56
N LEU A 168 8.22 -6.96 -8.68
CA LEU A 168 8.68 -7.48 -9.96
C LEU A 168 7.67 -8.47 -10.57
N GLY A 169 7.10 -9.35 -9.74
CA GLY A 169 6.14 -10.35 -10.18
C GLY A 169 4.83 -9.76 -10.68
N THR A 170 4.31 -8.76 -9.97
CA THR A 170 3.08 -8.04 -10.35
C THR A 170 3.30 -7.24 -11.64
N ALA A 171 4.42 -6.54 -11.77
CA ALA A 171 4.77 -5.84 -13.00
C ALA A 171 4.94 -6.78 -14.19
N TYR A 172 5.51 -7.96 -13.98
CA TYR A 172 5.63 -8.99 -15.01
C TYR A 172 4.25 -9.49 -15.43
N LEU A 173 3.40 -9.85 -14.48
CA LEU A 173 2.02 -10.29 -14.76
C LEU A 173 1.24 -9.23 -15.54
N ALA A 174 1.32 -7.96 -15.14
CA ALA A 174 0.68 -6.86 -15.85
C ALA A 174 1.21 -6.68 -17.27
N SER A 175 2.52 -6.88 -17.50
CA SER A 175 3.09 -6.82 -18.84
C SER A 175 2.55 -7.93 -19.74
N LEU A 176 2.38 -9.13 -19.18
CA LEU A 176 1.79 -10.26 -19.89
C LEU A 176 0.31 -10.06 -20.18
N LEU A 177 -0.46 -9.43 -19.26
CA LEU A 177 -1.85 -9.08 -19.51
C LEU A 177 -2.01 -8.11 -20.68
N ARG A 178 -1.12 -7.11 -20.77
CA ARG A 178 -1.10 -6.19 -21.93
C ARG A 178 -0.72 -6.90 -23.23
N GLU A 179 0.17 -7.89 -23.16
CA GLU A 179 0.64 -8.62 -24.35
C GLU A 179 -0.37 -9.65 -24.85
N PHE A 180 -0.99 -10.41 -23.95
CA PHE A 180 -1.83 -11.56 -24.31
C PHE A 180 -3.34 -11.27 -24.27
N GLY A 181 -3.77 -10.16 -23.68
CA GLY A 181 -5.15 -9.66 -23.70
C GLY A 181 -6.17 -10.45 -22.87
N SER A 182 -5.81 -11.57 -22.27
CA SER A 182 -6.69 -12.33 -21.36
C SER A 182 -5.94 -12.89 -20.17
N VAL A 183 -6.62 -13.05 -19.04
CA VAL A 183 -6.02 -13.57 -17.79
C VAL A 183 -5.45 -14.96 -18.01
N GLU A 184 -6.20 -15.86 -18.63
CA GLU A 184 -5.78 -17.25 -18.84
C GLU A 184 -4.53 -17.36 -19.73
N ALA A 185 -4.50 -16.58 -20.83
CA ALA A 185 -3.33 -16.56 -21.72
C ALA A 185 -2.10 -15.96 -21.03
N SER A 186 -2.30 -14.94 -20.22
CA SER A 186 -1.24 -14.28 -19.45
C SER A 186 -0.69 -15.19 -18.36
N LEU A 187 -1.54 -15.90 -17.65
CA LEU A 187 -1.15 -16.91 -16.66
C LEU A 187 -0.39 -18.08 -17.30
N LEU A 188 -0.80 -18.50 -18.50
CA LEU A 188 -0.05 -19.49 -19.28
C LEU A 188 1.35 -18.98 -19.63
N ALA A 189 1.46 -17.70 -20.01
CA ALA A 189 2.74 -17.06 -20.30
C ALA A 189 3.58 -16.83 -19.04
N TYR A 190 2.94 -16.53 -17.91
CA TYR A 190 3.62 -16.37 -16.64
C TYR A 190 4.31 -17.67 -16.21
N ASN A 191 3.59 -18.78 -16.25
CA ASN A 191 4.11 -20.10 -15.85
C ASN A 191 5.10 -20.71 -16.85
N GLY A 192 4.79 -20.65 -18.15
CA GLY A 192 5.58 -21.35 -19.17
C GLY A 192 6.50 -20.45 -19.99
N GLY A 193 6.44 -19.14 -19.80
CA GLY A 193 7.11 -18.12 -20.60
C GLY A 193 6.34 -17.72 -21.86
N PRO A 194 6.55 -16.46 -22.35
CA PRO A 194 5.78 -15.90 -23.47
C PRO A 194 5.89 -16.70 -24.77
N ALA A 195 7.09 -17.20 -25.10
CA ALA A 195 7.31 -17.99 -26.32
C ALA A 195 6.52 -19.31 -26.30
N TYR A 196 6.49 -19.98 -25.14
CA TYR A 196 5.71 -21.18 -24.93
C TYR A 196 4.21 -20.90 -25.06
N ALA A 197 3.72 -19.86 -24.40
CA ALA A 197 2.32 -19.47 -24.47
C ALA A 197 1.86 -19.17 -25.89
N ARG A 198 2.62 -18.39 -26.67
CA ARG A 198 2.31 -18.11 -28.09
C ARG A 198 2.20 -19.38 -28.91
N ARG A 199 3.08 -20.38 -28.69
CA ARG A 199 3.03 -21.67 -29.38
C ARG A 199 1.77 -22.46 -29.01
N VAL A 200 1.44 -22.54 -27.74
CA VAL A 200 0.25 -23.27 -27.24
C VAL A 200 -1.03 -22.62 -27.75
N LEU A 201 -1.12 -21.30 -27.69
CA LEU A 201 -2.34 -20.56 -28.07
C LEU A 201 -2.66 -20.62 -29.56
N ARG A 202 -1.68 -20.90 -30.42
CA ARG A 202 -1.88 -21.12 -31.88
C ARG A 202 -2.59 -22.41 -32.20
N ASN A 203 -2.58 -23.40 -31.30
CA ASN A 203 -3.20 -24.71 -31.54
C ASN A 203 -4.42 -24.91 -30.59
N PRO A 204 -5.66 -24.84 -31.13
CA PRO A 204 -6.87 -24.95 -30.33
C PRO A 204 -6.99 -26.27 -29.54
N ALA A 205 -6.54 -27.38 -30.11
CA ALA A 205 -6.57 -28.69 -29.45
C ALA A 205 -5.64 -28.75 -28.24
N VAL A 206 -4.47 -28.13 -28.35
CA VAL A 206 -3.46 -28.07 -27.28
C VAL A 206 -3.85 -27.03 -26.23
N ARG A 207 -4.40 -25.88 -26.67
CA ARG A 207 -4.83 -24.77 -25.82
C ARG A 207 -5.76 -25.24 -24.68
N LYS A 208 -6.81 -26.01 -25.00
CA LYS A 208 -7.78 -26.47 -24.00
C LYS A 208 -7.11 -27.25 -22.86
N ARG A 209 -6.15 -28.13 -23.18
CA ARG A 209 -5.42 -28.92 -22.18
C ARG A 209 -4.54 -28.08 -21.27
N PHE A 210 -3.83 -27.09 -21.80
CA PHE A 210 -2.87 -26.29 -21.02
C PHE A 210 -3.53 -25.16 -20.23
N VAL A 211 -4.65 -24.61 -20.72
CA VAL A 211 -5.45 -23.65 -19.95
C VAL A 211 -6.13 -24.33 -18.77
N ALA A 212 -6.49 -25.61 -18.87
CA ALA A 212 -7.05 -26.42 -17.79
C ALA A 212 -6.03 -26.78 -16.67
N GLY A 213 -4.77 -26.40 -16.81
CA GLY A 213 -3.73 -26.58 -15.77
C GLY A 213 -3.57 -25.38 -14.85
N TYR A 214 -2.37 -24.83 -14.84
CA TYR A 214 -2.00 -23.67 -14.02
C TYR A 214 -2.96 -22.47 -14.16
N PRO A 215 -3.34 -22.00 -15.36
CA PRO A 215 -4.25 -20.87 -15.50
C PRO A 215 -5.60 -21.11 -14.84
N GLN A 216 -6.18 -22.30 -15.00
CA GLN A 216 -7.45 -22.64 -14.37
C GLN A 216 -7.32 -22.66 -12.83
N GLY A 217 -6.26 -23.24 -12.29
CA GLY A 217 -6.04 -23.28 -10.84
C GLY A 217 -5.99 -21.87 -10.22
N VAL A 218 -5.25 -20.95 -10.84
CA VAL A 218 -5.17 -19.56 -10.39
C VAL A 218 -6.52 -18.83 -10.54
N THR A 219 -7.23 -19.00 -11.66
CA THR A 219 -8.52 -18.30 -11.88
C THR A 219 -9.63 -18.84 -10.97
N GLU A 220 -9.62 -20.13 -10.64
CA GLU A 220 -10.55 -20.70 -9.64
C GLU A 220 -10.27 -20.15 -8.24
N GLU A 221 -9.01 -20.06 -7.83
CA GLU A 221 -8.64 -19.48 -6.55
C GLU A 221 -8.99 -17.99 -6.50
N TRP A 222 -8.69 -17.22 -7.54
CA TRP A 222 -9.08 -15.82 -7.66
C TRP A 222 -10.60 -15.64 -7.51
N ARG A 223 -11.41 -16.47 -8.18
CA ARG A 223 -12.87 -16.45 -8.05
C ARG A 223 -13.32 -16.74 -6.62
N ARG A 224 -12.73 -17.75 -5.96
CA ARG A 224 -13.03 -18.06 -4.55
C ARG A 224 -12.75 -16.88 -3.62
N LEU A 225 -11.61 -16.21 -3.83
CA LEU A 225 -11.24 -15.04 -3.04
C LEU A 225 -12.23 -13.89 -3.24
N ARG A 226 -12.65 -13.61 -4.47
CA ARG A 226 -13.65 -12.57 -4.78
C ARG A 226 -15.00 -12.86 -4.15
N VAL A 227 -15.49 -14.10 -4.23
CA VAL A 227 -16.75 -14.50 -3.59
C VAL A 227 -16.66 -14.28 -2.07
N ARG A 228 -15.59 -14.75 -1.44
CA ARG A 228 -15.36 -14.56 0.01
C ARG A 228 -15.31 -13.08 0.40
N ASN A 229 -14.68 -12.26 -0.42
CA ASN A 229 -14.63 -10.82 -0.16
C ASN A 229 -16.03 -10.19 -0.26
N ALA A 230 -16.81 -10.50 -1.28
CA ALA A 230 -18.18 -10.02 -1.42
C ALA A 230 -19.07 -10.43 -0.23
N GLU A 231 -18.95 -11.66 0.28
CA GLU A 231 -19.65 -12.12 1.48
C GLU A 231 -19.21 -11.34 2.73
N ARG A 232 -17.92 -10.99 2.84
CA ARG A 232 -17.37 -10.18 3.92
C ARG A 232 -17.92 -8.74 3.89
N GLU A 233 -17.96 -8.13 2.72
CA GLU A 233 -18.55 -6.80 2.50
C GLU A 233 -20.03 -6.78 2.87
N ALA A 234 -20.82 -7.71 2.36
CA ALA A 234 -22.25 -7.83 2.69
C ALA A 234 -22.49 -7.98 4.19
N ARG A 235 -21.64 -8.75 4.90
CA ARG A 235 -21.73 -8.90 6.36
C ARG A 235 -21.40 -7.61 7.09
N ARG A 236 -20.37 -6.86 6.63
CA ARG A 236 -20.01 -5.55 7.22
C ARG A 236 -21.15 -4.55 7.10
N ASP A 237 -21.80 -4.49 5.93
CA ASP A 237 -22.93 -3.60 5.66
C ASP A 237 -24.13 -3.91 6.56
N LEU A 238 -24.47 -5.18 6.72
CA LEU A 238 -25.54 -5.62 7.63
C LEU A 238 -25.26 -5.24 9.08
N LEU A 239 -24.03 -5.40 9.55
CA LEU A 239 -23.64 -5.03 10.91
C LEU A 239 -23.54 -3.51 11.09
N GLY A 240 -23.10 -2.77 10.08
CA GLY A 240 -23.07 -1.31 10.06
C GLY A 240 -24.48 -0.72 10.13
N THR A 241 -25.40 -1.23 9.33
CA THR A 241 -26.82 -0.81 9.32
C THR A 241 -27.51 -1.14 10.65
N GLY A 242 -27.21 -2.30 11.23
CA GLY A 242 -27.78 -2.70 12.53
C GLY A 242 -27.32 -1.79 13.68
N ARG A 243 -26.09 -1.27 13.64
CA ARG A 243 -25.59 -0.31 14.64
C ARG A 243 -26.30 1.04 14.55
N THR A 244 -26.54 1.54 13.34
CA THR A 244 -27.24 2.81 13.13
C THR A 244 -28.70 2.74 13.62
N LEU A 245 -29.40 1.65 13.31
CA LEU A 245 -30.78 1.42 13.78
C LEU A 245 -30.89 1.21 15.29
N ALA A 246 -29.86 0.64 15.94
CA ALA A 246 -29.81 0.47 17.39
C ALA A 246 -29.53 1.80 18.12
N ALA A 247 -28.69 2.67 17.53
CA ALA A 247 -28.40 4.00 18.08
C ALA A 247 -29.63 4.94 18.02
N GLU A 248 -30.45 4.82 17.00
CA GLU A 248 -31.69 5.60 16.84
C GLU A 248 -32.83 5.14 17.78
N ARG A 249 -32.74 3.92 18.32
CA ARG A 249 -33.75 3.36 19.24
C ARG A 249 -33.50 3.60 20.72
N THR A 250 -32.43 4.27 21.12
CA THR A 250 -32.16 4.61 22.50
C THR A 250 -33.03 5.84 22.86
N PRO A 251 -34.08 5.75 23.73
CA PRO A 251 -34.88 6.89 24.07
C PRO A 251 -34.04 7.90 24.88
N PRO A 252 -34.31 9.21 24.76
CA PRO A 252 -33.62 10.20 25.57
C PRO A 252 -33.91 9.92 27.05
N THR A 253 -32.87 9.77 27.83
CA THR A 253 -32.95 9.63 29.29
C THR A 253 -33.66 10.87 29.83
N ALA A 254 -34.88 10.70 30.35
CA ALA A 254 -35.61 11.76 31.05
C ALA A 254 -34.82 12.18 32.30
N GLN A 255 -34.47 13.47 32.38
CA GLN A 255 -34.03 14.14 33.58
C GLN A 255 -35.25 14.58 34.41
#